data_77c4179e9b6531f130240d40d1e6488f
#
_entry.id   77c4179e9b6531f130240d40d1e6488f
#
_cell.length_a   1.000
_cell.length_b   1.000
_cell.length_c   1.000
_cell.angle_alpha   90.00
_cell.angle_beta   90.00
_cell.angle_gamma   90.00
#
_symmetry.space_group_name_H-M   'P 1'
#
loop_
_entity.id
_entity.type
_entity.pdbx_description
1 polymer ?
#
loop_
_entity_poly.entity_id
_entity_poly.type
_entity_poly.pdbx_seq_one_letter_code
_entity_poly.pdbx_strand_id
1 'polypeptide(L)'
;IPALGHKAVTDAAVAATCETDGKTEGSHCSVCGKVLVKQESVKATGHKAVTDEAVAATCETDGKTEGSHCSVCGKVLTEQKTIPAFGHTWDTGKITKEAACETKGVKTYTCETCKKTRTEEFPALVHKFGEWVTTSRADVLSPAKQTRTCTTCGKKEQRNYGSRLRGTMTVNVSSIPLKTRQKTSVLKVTGLARGDSITSWKSSNTKVVKVTGRANGTCRITAGNKTGKAKITITLRSGLQKTVNVSVQKSTVKTKKISGVARTLRLNRKQKATLKPVRSPLTSTEKITYKSSNSKVASVNSKGQITAKKKGTTIIAVKSGKKTVQCKVTVK
;
A
#
# COMPACT_ATOMS: atom_id res chain seq x y z
N ILE A 1 -39.59 -124.92 -19.89
CA ILE A 1 -39.22 -123.80 -19.02
C ILE A 1 -39.99 -122.54 -19.52
N PRO A 2 -40.88 -121.98 -18.74
CA PRO A 2 -41.61 -120.76 -19.13
C PRO A 2 -40.64 -119.63 -19.40
N ALA A 3 -40.85 -118.88 -20.51
CA ALA A 3 -40.04 -117.73 -20.83
C ALA A 3 -40.18 -116.66 -19.75
N LEU A 4 -39.10 -116.37 -19.13
CA LEU A 4 -39.05 -115.22 -18.19
C LEU A 4 -39.32 -113.95 -18.97
N GLY A 5 -40.44 -113.31 -18.79
CA GLY A 5 -40.78 -112.02 -19.44
C GLY A 5 -39.62 -111.01 -19.45
N HIS A 6 -39.70 -109.99 -20.27
CA HIS A 6 -38.69 -108.90 -20.28
C HIS A 6 -38.79 -107.98 -19.05
N LYS A 7 -37.67 -107.62 -18.40
CA LYS A 7 -37.59 -106.69 -17.32
C LYS A 7 -37.33 -105.29 -17.88
N ALA A 8 -38.38 -104.47 -17.93
CA ALA A 8 -38.27 -103.12 -18.54
C ALA A 8 -37.51 -102.14 -17.64
N VAL A 9 -36.64 -101.41 -18.23
CA VAL A 9 -35.96 -100.26 -17.69
C VAL A 9 -36.30 -99.06 -18.59
N THR A 10 -36.67 -97.97 -18.01
CA THR A 10 -37.07 -96.73 -18.72
C THR A 10 -35.83 -96.01 -19.25
N ASP A 11 -35.84 -95.67 -20.52
CA ASP A 11 -34.90 -94.76 -21.17
C ASP A 11 -35.56 -93.36 -21.09
N ALA A 12 -35.01 -92.50 -20.24
CA ALA A 12 -35.58 -91.19 -19.98
C ALA A 12 -35.74 -90.35 -21.27
N ALA A 13 -36.83 -89.61 -21.32
CA ALA A 13 -37.03 -88.62 -22.36
C ALA A 13 -35.95 -87.51 -22.27
N VAL A 14 -35.50 -87.07 -23.42
CA VAL A 14 -34.61 -85.86 -23.55
C VAL A 14 -35.40 -84.79 -24.25
N ALA A 15 -35.59 -83.68 -23.52
CA ALA A 15 -36.29 -82.52 -24.11
C ALA A 15 -35.57 -81.98 -25.31
N ALA A 16 -36.28 -81.68 -26.39
CA ALA A 16 -35.71 -80.96 -27.55
C ALA A 16 -35.33 -79.50 -27.08
N THR A 17 -34.16 -79.08 -27.57
CA THR A 17 -33.73 -77.68 -27.42
C THR A 17 -34.04 -76.86 -28.68
N CYS A 18 -33.64 -75.65 -28.72
CA CYS A 18 -33.77 -74.84 -29.95
C CYS A 18 -32.96 -75.42 -31.12
N GLU A 19 -31.88 -76.14 -30.87
CA GLU A 19 -30.91 -76.58 -31.89
C GLU A 19 -30.76 -78.14 -31.97
N THR A 20 -31.13 -78.85 -30.96
CA THR A 20 -30.93 -80.32 -30.93
C THR A 20 -32.27 -81.01 -30.75
N ASP A 21 -32.40 -82.04 -31.50
CA ASP A 21 -33.55 -82.92 -31.35
C ASP A 21 -33.55 -83.64 -30.01
N GLY A 22 -34.71 -83.70 -29.41
CA GLY A 22 -35.00 -84.45 -28.20
C GLY A 22 -35.37 -85.89 -28.53
N LYS A 23 -35.70 -86.68 -27.52
CA LYS A 23 -36.22 -88.10 -27.65
C LYS A 23 -37.37 -88.25 -26.68
N THR A 24 -38.40 -88.99 -27.11
CA THR A 24 -39.46 -89.46 -26.24
C THR A 24 -38.94 -90.43 -25.18
N GLU A 25 -39.70 -90.69 -24.14
CA GLU A 25 -39.40 -91.81 -23.26
C GLU A 25 -39.51 -93.12 -24.00
N GLY A 26 -38.59 -94.05 -23.75
CA GLY A 26 -38.54 -95.40 -24.27
C GLY A 26 -38.32 -96.36 -23.13
N SER A 27 -38.16 -97.67 -23.56
CA SER A 27 -37.73 -98.68 -22.61
C SER A 27 -37.00 -99.84 -23.31
N HIS A 28 -36.07 -100.45 -22.58
CA HIS A 28 -35.35 -101.66 -23.02
C HIS A 28 -35.34 -102.71 -21.89
N CYS A 29 -35.08 -103.96 -22.29
CA CYS A 29 -34.94 -104.99 -21.32
C CYS A 29 -33.55 -104.98 -20.68
N SER A 30 -33.45 -104.87 -19.34
CA SER A 30 -32.21 -104.84 -18.59
C SER A 30 -31.37 -106.09 -18.68
N VAL A 31 -31.98 -107.21 -19.13
CA VAL A 31 -31.28 -108.48 -19.18
C VAL A 31 -30.78 -108.87 -20.62
N CYS A 32 -31.53 -108.54 -21.64
CA CYS A 32 -31.18 -108.95 -23.06
C CYS A 32 -30.99 -107.73 -23.97
N GLY A 33 -31.17 -106.50 -23.51
CA GLY A 33 -30.98 -105.28 -24.29
C GLY A 33 -32.07 -105.02 -25.34
N LYS A 34 -33.09 -105.90 -25.46
CA LYS A 34 -34.15 -105.72 -26.47
C LYS A 34 -34.92 -104.42 -26.19
N VAL A 35 -35.07 -103.56 -27.23
CA VAL A 35 -35.88 -102.37 -27.18
C VAL A 35 -37.37 -102.77 -27.03
N LEU A 36 -38.02 -102.40 -25.98
CA LEU A 36 -39.44 -102.65 -25.72
C LEU A 36 -40.34 -101.53 -26.22
N VAL A 37 -39.92 -100.30 -26.00
CA VAL A 37 -40.54 -99.07 -26.55
C VAL A 37 -39.41 -98.26 -27.16
N LYS A 38 -39.49 -98.04 -28.45
CA LYS A 38 -38.50 -97.25 -29.16
C LYS A 38 -38.65 -95.75 -28.81
N GLN A 39 -37.54 -95.11 -28.48
CA GLN A 39 -37.51 -93.62 -28.39
C GLN A 39 -37.71 -93.02 -29.79
N GLU A 40 -38.67 -92.10 -29.89
CA GLU A 40 -38.88 -91.30 -31.11
C GLU A 40 -38.16 -89.94 -30.99
N SER A 41 -37.62 -89.45 -32.10
CA SER A 41 -37.02 -88.15 -32.16
C SER A 41 -38.07 -87.03 -32.08
N VAL A 42 -37.86 -86.14 -31.17
CA VAL A 42 -38.64 -84.91 -31.06
C VAL A 42 -37.81 -83.81 -31.69
N LYS A 43 -38.26 -83.28 -32.80
CA LYS A 43 -37.49 -82.27 -33.54
C LYS A 43 -37.18 -81.01 -32.67
N ALA A 44 -36.01 -80.43 -32.90
CA ALA A 44 -35.59 -79.18 -32.33
C ALA A 44 -36.66 -78.13 -32.54
N THR A 45 -36.90 -77.33 -31.51
CA THR A 45 -37.99 -76.32 -31.49
C THR A 45 -37.73 -75.13 -32.35
N GLY A 46 -36.50 -74.93 -32.80
CA GLY A 46 -36.06 -73.73 -33.52
C GLY A 46 -35.91 -72.52 -32.58
N HIS A 47 -35.39 -71.47 -33.13
CA HIS A 47 -35.24 -70.23 -32.38
C HIS A 47 -36.50 -69.38 -32.50
N LYS A 48 -36.97 -68.83 -31.38
CA LYS A 48 -38.02 -67.85 -31.32
C LYS A 48 -37.39 -66.44 -31.17
N ALA A 49 -37.33 -65.74 -32.30
CA ALA A 49 -36.69 -64.38 -32.33
C ALA A 49 -37.50 -63.33 -31.55
N VAL A 50 -36.81 -62.58 -30.76
CA VAL A 50 -37.26 -61.31 -30.13
C VAL A 50 -36.32 -60.20 -30.59
N THR A 51 -36.86 -59.08 -30.95
CA THR A 51 -36.14 -57.92 -31.43
C THR A 51 -35.47 -57.20 -30.29
N ASP A 52 -34.20 -56.89 -30.40
CA ASP A 52 -33.43 -56.01 -29.59
C ASP A 52 -33.48 -54.63 -30.27
N GLU A 53 -34.21 -53.69 -29.69
CA GLU A 53 -34.45 -52.38 -30.31
C GLU A 53 -33.16 -51.62 -30.57
N ALA A 54 -33.15 -50.83 -31.63
CA ALA A 54 -32.07 -49.87 -31.93
C ALA A 54 -32.02 -48.75 -30.87
N VAL A 55 -30.82 -48.38 -30.47
CA VAL A 55 -30.56 -47.23 -29.62
C VAL A 55 -29.85 -46.17 -30.46
N ALA A 56 -30.45 -44.99 -30.56
CA ALA A 56 -29.84 -43.91 -31.31
C ALA A 56 -28.53 -43.43 -30.62
N ALA A 57 -27.48 -43.18 -31.41
CA ALA A 57 -26.27 -42.55 -30.92
C ALA A 57 -26.58 -41.08 -30.53
N THR A 58 -25.89 -40.57 -29.51
CA THR A 58 -25.93 -39.18 -29.11
C THR A 58 -24.56 -38.53 -29.35
N CYS A 59 -24.39 -37.29 -28.95
CA CYS A 59 -23.08 -36.63 -29.00
C CYS A 59 -22.03 -37.31 -28.10
N GLU A 60 -22.45 -38.03 -27.07
CA GLU A 60 -21.53 -38.58 -26.04
C GLU A 60 -21.61 -40.09 -25.88
N THR A 61 -22.68 -40.70 -26.33
CA THR A 61 -22.92 -42.15 -26.17
C THR A 61 -23.10 -42.82 -27.50
N ASP A 62 -22.45 -43.96 -27.62
CA ASP A 62 -22.67 -44.83 -28.78
C ASP A 62 -24.10 -45.35 -28.82
N GLY A 63 -24.63 -45.43 -29.98
CA GLY A 63 -25.88 -46.12 -30.28
C GLY A 63 -25.64 -47.56 -30.64
N LYS A 64 -26.73 -48.30 -30.93
CA LYS A 64 -26.74 -49.69 -31.43
C LYS A 64 -27.78 -49.82 -32.52
N THR A 65 -27.46 -50.60 -33.54
CA THR A 65 -28.46 -51.01 -34.54
C THR A 65 -29.47 -51.96 -33.91
N GLU A 66 -30.61 -52.15 -34.56
CA GLU A 66 -31.52 -53.19 -34.21
C GLU A 66 -30.82 -54.59 -34.31
N GLY A 67 -31.14 -55.52 -33.41
CA GLY A 67 -30.67 -56.86 -33.34
C GLY A 67 -31.79 -57.83 -33.01
N SER A 68 -31.46 -59.11 -32.79
CA SER A 68 -32.44 -60.09 -32.29
C SER A 68 -31.76 -61.20 -31.51
N HIS A 69 -32.44 -61.77 -30.54
CA HIS A 69 -32.01 -62.96 -29.81
C HIS A 69 -33.16 -63.91 -29.62
N CYS A 70 -32.82 -65.22 -29.36
CA CYS A 70 -33.83 -66.22 -29.08
C CYS A 70 -34.37 -66.03 -27.64
N SER A 71 -35.69 -65.88 -27.50
CA SER A 71 -36.34 -65.78 -26.19
C SER A 71 -36.27 -66.98 -25.29
N VAL A 72 -35.92 -68.19 -25.91
CA VAL A 72 -35.86 -69.44 -25.19
C VAL A 72 -34.45 -69.83 -24.73
N CYS A 73 -33.45 -69.60 -25.56
CA CYS A 73 -32.07 -70.04 -25.28
C CYS A 73 -31.08 -68.87 -25.18
N GLY A 74 -31.53 -67.64 -25.44
CA GLY A 74 -30.70 -66.41 -25.34
C GLY A 74 -29.70 -66.23 -26.49
N LYS A 75 -29.64 -67.21 -27.49
CA LYS A 75 -28.68 -67.11 -28.60
C LYS A 75 -28.97 -65.84 -29.40
N VAL A 76 -27.91 -65.04 -29.65
CA VAL A 76 -27.98 -63.91 -30.56
C VAL A 76 -28.22 -64.40 -31.98
N LEU A 77 -29.29 -63.93 -32.59
CA LEU A 77 -29.68 -64.25 -33.96
C LEU A 77 -29.19 -63.25 -34.98
N THR A 78 -29.32 -61.98 -34.59
CA THR A 78 -28.76 -60.79 -35.29
C THR A 78 -28.02 -59.92 -34.30
N GLU A 79 -26.72 -59.76 -34.53
CA GLU A 79 -25.87 -58.91 -33.65
C GLU A 79 -26.16 -57.45 -33.83
N GLN A 80 -26.33 -56.75 -32.69
CA GLN A 80 -26.41 -55.29 -32.69
C GLN A 80 -25.02 -54.73 -33.01
N LYS A 81 -24.91 -53.89 -34.02
CA LYS A 81 -23.69 -53.13 -34.36
C LYS A 81 -23.66 -51.82 -33.61
N THR A 82 -22.50 -51.46 -33.07
CA THR A 82 -22.27 -50.16 -32.43
C THR A 82 -22.31 -49.05 -33.49
N ILE A 83 -23.04 -48.00 -33.20
CA ILE A 83 -23.07 -46.74 -33.94
C ILE A 83 -22.28 -45.74 -33.09
N PRO A 84 -21.07 -45.27 -33.52
CA PRO A 84 -20.25 -44.38 -32.73
C PRO A 84 -20.97 -43.08 -32.37
N ALA A 85 -20.66 -42.54 -31.18
CA ALA A 85 -21.12 -41.22 -30.76
C ALA A 85 -20.69 -40.13 -31.76
N PHE A 86 -21.55 -39.16 -32.02
CA PHE A 86 -21.30 -38.13 -33.04
C PHE A 86 -20.23 -37.12 -32.62
N GLY A 87 -19.90 -37.08 -31.33
CA GLY A 87 -19.11 -36.01 -30.77
C GLY A 87 -19.88 -34.68 -30.69
N HIS A 88 -19.19 -33.63 -30.30
CA HIS A 88 -19.78 -32.30 -30.22
C HIS A 88 -19.33 -31.43 -31.39
N THR A 89 -20.27 -30.81 -32.09
CA THR A 89 -20.03 -29.71 -33.03
C THR A 89 -20.29 -28.40 -32.31
N TRP A 90 -19.21 -27.68 -32.00
CA TRP A 90 -19.27 -26.42 -31.22
C TRP A 90 -19.49 -25.25 -32.16
N ASP A 91 -20.31 -24.31 -31.73
CA ASP A 91 -20.48 -22.99 -32.37
C ASP A 91 -19.17 -22.14 -32.31
N THR A 92 -19.19 -20.93 -32.86
CA THR A 92 -18.04 -20.02 -32.85
C THR A 92 -17.71 -19.48 -31.46
N GLY A 93 -18.57 -19.74 -30.47
CA GLY A 93 -18.46 -19.30 -29.09
C GLY A 93 -18.74 -17.80 -28.90
N LYS A 94 -19.33 -17.46 -27.77
CA LYS A 94 -19.60 -16.08 -27.35
C LYS A 94 -18.80 -15.74 -26.12
N ILE A 95 -18.29 -14.49 -26.02
CA ILE A 95 -17.71 -13.99 -24.76
C ILE A 95 -18.87 -13.82 -23.78
N THR A 96 -18.85 -14.62 -22.73
CA THR A 96 -19.84 -14.58 -21.64
C THR A 96 -19.36 -13.84 -20.43
N LYS A 97 -18.05 -13.63 -20.34
CA LYS A 97 -17.41 -12.77 -19.33
C LYS A 97 -16.23 -12.06 -19.96
N GLU A 98 -16.29 -10.74 -19.99
CA GLU A 98 -15.18 -9.92 -20.46
C GLU A 98 -13.97 -10.04 -19.53
N ALA A 99 -12.76 -10.00 -20.10
CA ALA A 99 -11.55 -9.91 -19.31
C ALA A 99 -11.43 -8.50 -18.68
N ALA A 100 -11.02 -8.46 -17.43
CA ALA A 100 -10.63 -7.21 -16.76
C ALA A 100 -9.15 -7.30 -16.33
N CYS A 101 -8.59 -6.23 -15.78
CA CYS A 101 -7.17 -6.18 -15.44
C CYS A 101 -6.71 -7.29 -14.46
N GLU A 102 -7.61 -7.82 -13.64
CA GLU A 102 -7.30 -8.86 -12.65
C GLU A 102 -8.13 -10.13 -12.80
N THR A 103 -9.03 -10.16 -13.77
CA THR A 103 -9.90 -11.31 -13.99
C THR A 103 -9.82 -11.78 -15.44
N LYS A 104 -9.65 -13.08 -15.61
CA LYS A 104 -9.71 -13.71 -16.92
C LYS A 104 -11.09 -13.55 -17.52
N GLY A 105 -11.16 -13.40 -18.82
CA GLY A 105 -12.37 -13.50 -19.59
C GLY A 105 -12.75 -14.95 -19.81
N VAL A 106 -14.02 -15.18 -20.19
CA VAL A 106 -14.56 -16.51 -20.48
C VAL A 106 -15.32 -16.46 -21.79
N LYS A 107 -14.97 -17.39 -22.68
CA LYS A 107 -15.70 -17.66 -23.92
C LYS A 107 -16.45 -18.96 -23.76
N THR A 108 -17.75 -18.96 -24.04
CA THR A 108 -18.61 -20.14 -23.94
C THR A 108 -19.01 -20.59 -25.33
N TYR A 109 -18.80 -21.86 -25.58
CA TYR A 109 -19.20 -22.57 -26.81
C TYR A 109 -20.40 -23.42 -26.49
N THR A 110 -21.37 -23.51 -27.44
CA THR A 110 -22.57 -24.35 -27.31
C THR A 110 -22.57 -25.40 -28.42
N CYS A 111 -22.79 -26.66 -28.07
CA CYS A 111 -22.96 -27.72 -29.07
C CYS A 111 -24.27 -27.45 -29.85
N GLU A 112 -24.19 -27.42 -31.17
CA GLU A 112 -25.32 -27.18 -32.05
C GLU A 112 -26.41 -28.25 -31.92
N THR A 113 -26.00 -29.48 -31.64
CA THR A 113 -26.91 -30.64 -31.55
C THR A 113 -27.51 -30.81 -30.17
N CYS A 114 -26.70 -31.00 -29.15
CA CYS A 114 -27.18 -31.34 -27.78
C CYS A 114 -27.31 -30.17 -26.84
N LYS A 115 -26.91 -28.96 -27.24
CA LYS A 115 -26.98 -27.70 -26.48
C LYS A 115 -26.09 -27.66 -25.20
N LYS A 116 -25.28 -28.71 -24.98
CA LYS A 116 -24.26 -28.64 -23.91
C LYS A 116 -23.28 -27.56 -24.21
N THR A 117 -22.73 -26.96 -23.12
CA THR A 117 -21.78 -25.85 -23.19
C THR A 117 -20.40 -26.29 -22.70
N ARG A 118 -19.34 -25.70 -23.26
CA ARG A 118 -17.99 -25.72 -22.75
C ARG A 118 -17.49 -24.28 -22.62
N THR A 119 -16.59 -24.04 -21.67
CA THR A 119 -15.98 -22.75 -21.47
C THR A 119 -14.48 -22.80 -21.71
N GLU A 120 -13.95 -21.69 -22.21
CA GLU A 120 -12.52 -21.47 -22.40
C GLU A 120 -12.14 -20.14 -21.77
N GLU A 121 -11.15 -20.14 -20.89
CA GLU A 121 -10.63 -18.90 -20.30
C GLU A 121 -9.58 -18.27 -21.21
N PHE A 122 -9.61 -16.95 -21.32
CA PHE A 122 -8.53 -16.17 -21.93
C PHE A 122 -7.94 -15.15 -20.95
N PRO A 123 -6.67 -14.73 -21.16
CA PRO A 123 -5.90 -13.97 -20.19
C PRO A 123 -6.58 -12.69 -19.75
N ALA A 124 -6.35 -12.31 -18.47
CA ALA A 124 -6.70 -11.01 -17.95
C ALA A 124 -5.94 -9.90 -18.71
N LEU A 125 -6.52 -8.70 -18.75
CA LEU A 125 -5.89 -7.53 -19.35
C LEU A 125 -4.69 -7.09 -18.53
N VAL A 126 -3.66 -6.59 -19.19
CA VAL A 126 -2.52 -5.96 -18.51
C VAL A 126 -2.94 -4.57 -18.01
N HIS A 127 -2.51 -4.21 -16.79
CA HIS A 127 -2.76 -2.88 -16.26
C HIS A 127 -2.10 -1.79 -17.11
N LYS A 128 -2.87 -0.83 -17.57
CA LYS A 128 -2.40 0.36 -18.26
C LYS A 128 -2.32 1.51 -17.27
N PHE A 129 -1.17 1.65 -16.60
CA PHE A 129 -0.96 2.73 -15.64
C PHE A 129 -0.65 4.05 -16.34
N GLY A 130 -1.22 5.13 -15.82
CA GLY A 130 -0.84 6.50 -16.18
C GLY A 130 0.49 6.92 -15.55
N GLU A 131 0.81 8.21 -15.69
CA GLU A 131 2.04 8.79 -15.15
C GLU A 131 2.07 8.81 -13.61
N TRP A 132 3.30 8.84 -13.07
CA TRP A 132 3.52 8.96 -11.63
C TRP A 132 3.26 10.39 -11.16
N VAL A 133 2.30 10.58 -10.28
CA VAL A 133 1.93 11.88 -9.68
C VAL A 133 2.43 11.94 -8.24
N THR A 134 3.12 13.01 -7.87
CA THR A 134 3.58 13.22 -6.49
C THR A 134 2.39 13.55 -5.58
N THR A 135 2.09 12.65 -4.65
CA THR A 135 0.98 12.77 -3.69
C THR A 135 1.40 13.30 -2.33
N SER A 136 2.67 13.13 -1.95
CA SER A 136 3.24 13.79 -0.78
C SER A 136 4.68 14.21 -1.03
N ARG A 137 5.05 15.39 -0.50
CA ARG A 137 6.43 15.88 -0.58
C ARG A 137 7.28 15.22 0.50
N ALA A 138 8.59 15.04 0.22
CA ALA A 138 9.54 14.57 1.23
C ALA A 138 9.60 15.48 2.45
N ASP A 139 9.84 14.88 3.61
CA ASP A 139 10.17 15.54 4.86
C ASP A 139 11.41 14.88 5.52
N VAL A 140 11.75 15.23 6.75
CA VAL A 140 12.90 14.65 7.46
C VAL A 140 12.68 13.20 7.91
N LEU A 141 11.46 12.69 7.89
CA LEU A 141 11.08 11.35 8.34
C LEU A 141 10.85 10.40 7.16
N SER A 142 10.35 10.93 6.05
CA SER A 142 9.95 10.12 4.90
C SER A 142 10.33 10.77 3.57
N PRO A 143 10.66 9.97 2.54
CA PRO A 143 10.78 10.45 1.18
C PRO A 143 9.41 10.91 0.64
N ALA A 144 9.42 11.59 -0.50
CA ALA A 144 8.19 11.88 -1.23
C ALA A 144 7.50 10.58 -1.65
N LYS A 145 6.17 10.62 -1.77
CA LYS A 145 5.39 9.51 -2.32
C LYS A 145 4.81 9.90 -3.67
N GLN A 146 4.84 8.95 -4.57
CA GLN A 146 4.18 9.05 -5.86
C GLN A 146 3.13 7.95 -5.98
N THR A 147 2.06 8.26 -6.67
CA THR A 147 0.98 7.32 -6.98
C THR A 147 0.70 7.37 -8.47
N ARG A 148 0.47 6.20 -9.09
CA ARG A 148 -0.10 6.10 -10.43
C ARG A 148 -1.37 5.26 -10.39
N THR A 149 -2.26 5.50 -11.32
CA THR A 149 -3.56 4.84 -11.38
C THR A 149 -3.73 4.15 -12.72
N CYS A 150 -4.20 2.92 -12.71
CA CYS A 150 -4.58 2.23 -13.93
C CYS A 150 -5.79 2.92 -14.55
N THR A 151 -5.71 3.30 -15.83
CA THR A 151 -6.78 4.01 -16.56
C THR A 151 -7.98 3.13 -16.82
N THR A 152 -7.80 1.81 -16.80
CA THR A 152 -8.87 0.84 -17.09
C THR A 152 -9.66 0.45 -15.84
N CYS A 153 -8.98 0.12 -14.73
CA CYS A 153 -9.64 -0.42 -13.52
C CYS A 153 -9.52 0.46 -12.28
N GLY A 154 -8.79 1.58 -12.34
CA GLY A 154 -8.61 2.46 -11.20
C GLY A 154 -7.63 1.97 -10.14
N LYS A 155 -7.01 0.80 -10.31
CA LYS A 155 -5.99 0.28 -9.37
C LYS A 155 -4.87 1.28 -9.19
N LYS A 156 -4.50 1.53 -7.95
CA LYS A 156 -3.44 2.47 -7.59
C LYS A 156 -2.18 1.73 -7.17
N GLU A 157 -1.05 2.22 -7.64
CA GLU A 157 0.28 1.83 -7.16
C GLU A 157 0.96 3.02 -6.51
N GLN A 158 1.72 2.76 -5.45
CA GLN A 158 2.47 3.79 -4.74
C GLN A 158 3.94 3.41 -4.67
N ARG A 159 4.80 4.43 -4.72
CA ARG A 159 6.24 4.27 -4.50
C ARG A 159 6.82 5.44 -3.71
N ASN A 160 7.91 5.19 -3.03
CA ASN A 160 8.75 6.26 -2.51
C ASN A 160 9.55 6.88 -3.68
N TYR A 161 9.73 8.20 -3.64
CA TYR A 161 10.46 8.95 -4.68
C TYR A 161 11.48 9.89 -4.03
N GLY A 162 12.73 9.79 -4.46
CA GLY A 162 13.84 10.54 -3.89
C GLY A 162 14.18 10.12 -2.45
N SER A 163 14.91 11.00 -1.77
CA SER A 163 15.33 10.80 -0.39
C SER A 163 14.56 11.71 0.55
N ARG A 164 14.50 11.34 1.83
CA ARG A 164 14.03 12.23 2.90
C ARG A 164 14.92 13.46 3.03
N LEU A 165 14.36 14.56 3.52
CA LEU A 165 15.10 15.80 3.73
C LEU A 165 16.13 15.62 4.87
N ARG A 166 17.25 16.31 4.74
CA ARG A 166 18.19 16.47 5.85
C ARG A 166 17.63 17.49 6.85
N GLY A 167 17.79 17.25 8.13
CA GLY A 167 17.46 18.21 9.16
C GLY A 167 18.26 19.50 9.00
N THR A 168 17.61 20.65 9.18
CA THR A 168 18.24 21.97 9.18
C THR A 168 17.84 22.75 10.41
N MET A 169 18.74 23.62 10.91
CA MET A 169 18.47 24.46 12.08
C MET A 169 19.40 25.68 12.08
N THR A 170 18.85 26.84 12.31
CA THR A 170 19.57 28.08 12.50
C THR A 170 19.32 28.61 13.91
N VAL A 171 20.38 29.02 14.60
CA VAL A 171 20.31 29.74 15.86
C VAL A 171 20.78 31.18 15.65
N ASN A 172 20.09 32.11 16.24
CA ASN A 172 20.38 33.57 16.07
C ASN A 172 21.62 34.04 16.84
N VAL A 173 22.14 33.23 17.75
CA VAL A 173 23.35 33.57 18.56
C VAL A 173 24.17 32.30 18.80
N SER A 174 25.50 32.41 18.73
CA SER A 174 26.45 31.34 19.01
C SER A 174 26.96 31.32 20.43
N SER A 175 26.90 32.48 21.11
CA SER A 175 27.35 32.65 22.50
C SER A 175 26.48 33.60 23.27
N ILE A 176 26.26 33.35 24.57
CA ILE A 176 25.37 34.07 25.44
C ILE A 176 26.11 34.36 26.76
N PRO A 177 26.77 35.51 26.92
CA PRO A 177 27.25 35.95 28.21
C PRO A 177 26.09 36.46 29.08
N LEU A 178 26.03 36.04 30.34
CA LEU A 178 25.03 36.44 31.32
C LEU A 178 25.69 36.91 32.61
N LYS A 179 25.06 37.84 33.29
CA LYS A 179 25.33 38.11 34.69
C LYS A 179 24.67 37.03 35.56
N THR A 180 25.22 36.70 36.72
CA THR A 180 24.56 35.84 37.71
C THR A 180 23.10 36.27 37.94
N ARG A 181 22.19 35.28 38.05
CA ARG A 181 20.73 35.44 38.20
C ARG A 181 20.01 36.14 37.05
N GLN A 182 20.71 36.50 35.96
CA GLN A 182 20.08 37.12 34.78
C GLN A 182 19.21 36.09 34.05
N LYS A 183 18.02 36.56 33.64
CA LYS A 183 17.09 35.80 32.78
C LYS A 183 17.07 36.41 31.39
N THR A 184 16.96 35.55 30.36
CA THR A 184 16.88 36.02 28.96
C THR A 184 16.09 35.02 28.10
N SER A 185 15.50 35.53 27.03
CA SER A 185 14.88 34.70 25.96
C SER A 185 15.47 35.08 24.59
N VAL A 186 16.75 35.48 24.60
CA VAL A 186 17.45 35.95 23.39
C VAL A 186 17.67 34.85 22.37
N LEU A 187 17.87 33.61 22.81
CA LEU A 187 18.12 32.45 21.91
C LEU A 187 16.81 32.05 21.20
N LYS A 188 16.89 32.04 19.89
CA LYS A 188 15.80 31.59 19.02
C LYS A 188 16.33 30.57 17.99
N VAL A 189 15.53 29.57 17.72
CA VAL A 189 15.76 28.55 16.69
C VAL A 189 14.79 28.77 15.57
N THR A 190 15.27 28.75 14.34
CA THR A 190 14.49 28.91 13.09
C THR A 190 15.07 28.02 11.99
N GLY A 191 14.45 28.01 10.82
CA GLY A 191 14.97 27.32 9.66
C GLY A 191 14.94 25.79 9.78
N LEU A 192 13.93 25.25 10.47
CA LEU A 192 13.73 23.80 10.53
C LEU A 192 13.29 23.28 9.18
N ALA A 193 13.83 22.14 8.78
CA ALA A 193 13.38 21.43 7.59
C ALA A 193 11.92 20.96 7.77
N ARG A 194 11.25 20.73 6.68
CA ARG A 194 9.86 20.25 6.68
C ARG A 194 9.70 18.97 7.50
N GLY A 195 8.69 18.91 8.35
CA GLY A 195 8.40 17.78 9.23
C GLY A 195 9.32 17.65 10.43
N ASP A 196 10.32 18.55 10.58
CA ASP A 196 11.21 18.55 11.73
C ASP A 196 10.64 19.37 12.90
N SER A 197 11.06 19.03 14.12
CA SER A 197 10.63 19.70 15.34
C SER A 197 11.72 19.61 16.41
N ILE A 198 11.68 20.53 17.36
CA ILE A 198 12.59 20.50 18.50
C ILE A 198 12.07 19.49 19.52
N THR A 199 12.90 18.50 19.84
CA THR A 199 12.57 17.46 20.83
C THR A 199 13.16 17.73 22.20
N SER A 200 14.29 18.43 22.26
CA SER A 200 14.88 18.73 23.58
C SER A 200 15.76 19.97 23.60
N TRP A 201 15.82 20.58 24.78
CA TRP A 201 16.73 21.63 25.19
C TRP A 201 17.46 21.16 26.45
N LYS A 202 18.77 20.98 26.39
CA LYS A 202 19.55 20.50 27.52
C LYS A 202 20.67 21.47 27.86
N SER A 203 20.90 21.72 29.14
CA SER A 203 22.09 22.41 29.63
C SER A 203 23.11 21.41 30.12
N SER A 204 24.37 21.58 29.75
CA SER A 204 25.47 20.74 30.22
C SER A 204 25.78 20.96 31.72
N ASN A 205 25.32 22.07 32.29
CA ASN A 205 25.52 22.37 33.72
C ASN A 205 24.34 23.23 34.25
N THR A 206 23.38 22.54 34.86
CA THR A 206 22.16 23.19 35.39
C THR A 206 22.40 24.04 36.64
N LYS A 207 23.53 23.87 37.35
CA LYS A 207 23.96 24.70 38.46
C LYS A 207 24.40 26.10 37.98
N VAL A 208 24.95 26.15 36.76
CA VAL A 208 25.37 27.43 36.12
C VAL A 208 24.25 28.07 35.31
N VAL A 209 23.54 27.25 34.48
CA VAL A 209 22.51 27.73 33.59
C VAL A 209 21.36 26.72 33.50
N LYS A 210 20.14 27.18 33.74
CA LYS A 210 18.91 26.42 33.44
C LYS A 210 18.31 26.94 32.13
N VAL A 211 17.80 26.03 31.31
CA VAL A 211 17.09 26.31 30.05
C VAL A 211 15.72 25.66 30.08
N THR A 212 14.69 26.40 29.70
CA THR A 212 13.34 25.91 29.46
C THR A 212 12.97 26.31 28.04
N GLY A 213 12.95 25.37 27.13
CA GLY A 213 12.65 25.59 25.72
C GLY A 213 11.21 25.25 25.37
N ARG A 214 10.76 25.76 24.22
CA ARG A 214 9.44 25.51 23.62
C ARG A 214 9.62 24.94 22.21
N ALA A 215 8.63 24.21 21.76
CA ALA A 215 8.61 23.64 20.40
C ALA A 215 8.66 24.70 19.28
N ASN A 216 8.16 25.92 19.57
CA ASN A 216 8.17 27.06 18.63
C ASN A 216 9.56 27.71 18.43
N GLY A 217 10.63 27.11 18.92
CA GLY A 217 11.99 27.61 18.77
C GLY A 217 12.40 28.71 19.76
N THR A 218 11.56 29.05 20.70
CA THR A 218 11.88 30.01 21.77
C THR A 218 12.26 29.31 23.06
N CYS A 219 13.07 29.97 23.92
CA CYS A 219 13.41 29.42 25.21
C CYS A 219 13.60 30.52 26.25
N ARG A 220 13.50 30.16 27.54
CA ARG A 220 13.94 30.98 28.68
C ARG A 220 15.24 30.39 29.21
N ILE A 221 16.27 31.23 29.33
CA ILE A 221 17.56 30.88 29.92
C ILE A 221 17.67 31.64 31.22
N THR A 222 18.02 30.95 32.30
CA THR A 222 18.21 31.53 33.63
C THR A 222 19.62 31.19 34.11
N ALA A 223 20.44 32.24 34.32
CA ALA A 223 21.75 32.08 34.95
C ALA A 223 21.56 31.79 36.44
N GLY A 224 22.35 30.85 36.95
CA GLY A 224 22.44 30.54 38.37
C GLY A 224 23.17 31.64 39.15
N ASN A 225 23.42 31.41 40.44
CA ASN A 225 24.21 32.26 41.30
C ASN A 225 25.75 31.98 41.21
N LYS A 226 26.17 30.87 40.60
CA LYS A 226 27.57 30.50 40.37
C LYS A 226 28.03 30.98 39.00
N THR A 227 29.27 31.48 38.93
CA THR A 227 29.92 31.78 37.65
C THR A 227 30.40 30.51 37.00
N GLY A 228 30.58 30.55 35.67
CA GLY A 228 31.06 29.39 34.92
C GLY A 228 30.61 29.39 33.48
N LYS A 229 30.86 28.25 32.81
CA LYS A 229 30.45 27.99 31.40
C LYS A 229 29.49 26.83 31.36
N ALA A 230 28.55 26.86 30.45
CA ALA A 230 27.67 25.75 30.11
C ALA A 230 27.40 25.77 28.60
N LYS A 231 27.00 24.63 28.04
CA LYS A 231 26.53 24.51 26.68
C LYS A 231 25.03 24.22 26.71
N ILE A 232 24.25 24.93 25.92
CA ILE A 232 22.84 24.59 25.67
C ILE A 232 22.83 23.77 24.37
N THR A 233 22.39 22.52 24.44
CA THR A 233 22.20 21.64 23.27
C THR A 233 20.73 21.63 22.91
N ILE A 234 20.44 21.90 21.66
CA ILE A 234 19.14 21.79 21.03
C ILE A 234 19.16 20.55 20.16
N THR A 235 18.18 19.66 20.32
CA THR A 235 18.06 18.43 19.51
C THR A 235 16.76 18.46 18.75
N LEU A 236 16.82 18.12 17.47
CA LEU A 236 15.68 17.96 16.59
C LEU A 236 15.23 16.51 16.49
N ARG A 237 14.02 16.30 16.02
CA ARG A 237 13.45 14.97 15.73
C ARG A 237 14.26 14.21 14.67
N SER A 238 14.84 14.91 13.71
CA SER A 238 15.78 14.34 12.72
C SER A 238 17.10 13.83 13.31
N GLY A 239 17.35 14.07 14.61
CA GLY A 239 18.62 13.78 15.29
C GLY A 239 19.66 14.90 15.16
N LEU A 240 19.41 15.95 14.37
CA LEU A 240 20.32 17.09 14.25
C LEU A 240 20.43 17.80 15.60
N GLN A 241 21.67 18.09 15.99
CA GLN A 241 21.97 18.83 17.22
C GLN A 241 22.75 20.10 16.93
N LYS A 242 22.48 21.13 17.71
CA LYS A 242 23.27 22.37 17.71
C LYS A 242 23.51 22.85 19.15
N THR A 243 24.71 23.37 19.40
CA THR A 243 25.11 23.85 20.72
C THR A 243 25.33 25.37 20.72
N VAL A 244 24.92 26.02 21.80
CA VAL A 244 25.17 27.43 22.06
C VAL A 244 25.94 27.56 23.38
N ASN A 245 27.07 28.26 23.35
CA ASN A 245 27.89 28.47 24.54
C ASN A 245 27.27 29.55 25.42
N VAL A 246 27.20 29.30 26.73
CA VAL A 246 26.74 30.26 27.72
C VAL A 246 27.84 30.44 28.76
N SER A 247 28.15 31.69 29.07
CA SER A 247 29.08 32.07 30.16
C SER A 247 28.37 32.93 31.18
N VAL A 248 28.53 32.60 32.45
CA VAL A 248 27.95 33.35 33.57
C VAL A 248 29.07 34.05 34.36
N GLN A 249 28.95 35.35 34.54
CA GLN A 249 29.91 36.21 35.26
C GLN A 249 29.24 37.04 36.36
N LYS A 250 29.98 37.48 37.39
CA LYS A 250 29.45 38.38 38.43
C LYS A 250 29.24 39.79 37.94
N SER A 251 30.13 40.28 37.07
CA SER A 251 30.09 41.62 36.52
C SER A 251 28.98 41.84 35.51
N THR A 252 28.60 43.06 35.26
CA THR A 252 27.66 43.48 34.21
C THR A 252 28.15 43.02 32.83
N VAL A 253 27.26 42.48 31.99
CA VAL A 253 27.57 42.16 30.62
C VAL A 253 27.67 43.46 29.81
N LYS A 254 28.92 43.82 29.44
CA LYS A 254 29.21 45.06 28.73
C LYS A 254 28.83 45.00 27.26
N THR A 255 28.42 46.12 26.70
CA THR A 255 28.19 46.32 25.28
C THR A 255 29.50 46.36 24.52
N LYS A 256 29.67 45.43 23.57
CA LYS A 256 30.85 45.38 22.69
C LYS A 256 30.64 46.12 21.38
N LYS A 257 29.39 46.18 20.88
CA LYS A 257 29.00 46.84 19.64
C LYS A 257 27.54 47.31 19.72
N ILE A 258 27.24 48.42 19.07
CA ILE A 258 25.88 48.88 18.80
C ILE A 258 25.66 48.82 17.29
N SER A 259 24.55 48.23 16.85
CA SER A 259 24.11 48.10 15.45
C SER A 259 22.65 48.53 15.31
N GLY A 260 22.07 48.50 14.12
CA GLY A 260 20.65 48.87 13.89
C GLY A 260 20.40 50.40 13.96
N VAL A 261 21.44 51.21 13.95
CA VAL A 261 21.36 52.67 13.88
C VAL A 261 21.72 53.09 12.47
N ALA A 262 20.82 53.78 11.77
CA ALA A 262 21.06 54.36 10.46
C ALA A 262 22.19 55.40 10.55
N ARG A 263 23.14 55.43 9.64
CA ARG A 263 24.22 56.42 9.61
C ARG A 263 23.70 57.82 9.28
N THR A 264 22.67 57.91 8.44
CA THR A 264 22.04 59.17 8.04
C THR A 264 20.52 59.02 8.01
N LEU A 265 19.82 60.07 8.38
CA LEU A 265 18.38 60.23 8.24
C LEU A 265 18.06 61.59 7.63
N ARG A 266 17.10 61.62 6.71
CA ARG A 266 16.54 62.88 6.18
C ARG A 266 15.09 62.96 6.61
N LEU A 267 14.70 64.03 7.24
CA LEU A 267 13.39 64.27 7.81
C LEU A 267 12.83 65.61 7.36
N ASN A 268 11.56 65.71 7.15
CA ASN A 268 10.87 66.95 6.97
C ASN A 268 10.57 67.56 8.34
N ARG A 269 10.41 68.88 8.41
CA ARG A 269 10.03 69.62 9.66
C ARG A 269 8.78 68.92 10.28
N LYS A 270 8.76 68.76 11.60
CA LYS A 270 7.74 68.04 12.42
C LYS A 270 7.71 66.53 12.23
N GLN A 271 8.43 65.94 11.30
CA GLN A 271 8.50 64.50 11.11
C GLN A 271 9.20 63.81 12.29
N LYS A 272 8.74 62.62 12.64
CA LYS A 272 9.32 61.78 13.68
C LYS A 272 9.93 60.52 13.09
N ALA A 273 11.07 60.04 13.65
CA ALA A 273 11.69 58.76 13.33
C ALA A 273 12.19 58.11 14.63
N THR A 274 12.22 56.79 14.68
CA THR A 274 12.70 56.07 15.86
C THR A 274 13.91 55.25 15.55
N LEU A 275 15.01 55.47 16.25
CA LEU A 275 16.19 54.63 16.20
C LEU A 275 15.95 53.33 16.97
N LYS A 276 16.36 52.18 16.37
CA LYS A 276 16.21 50.86 17.00
C LYS A 276 17.59 50.21 17.20
N PRO A 277 18.42 50.76 18.15
CA PRO A 277 19.76 50.23 18.39
C PRO A 277 19.70 48.83 18.97
N VAL A 278 20.56 47.96 18.46
CA VAL A 278 20.75 46.59 18.94
C VAL A 278 22.14 46.48 19.56
N ARG A 279 22.21 46.02 20.78
CA ARG A 279 23.48 45.77 21.51
C ARG A 279 24.05 44.40 21.17
N SER A 280 25.33 44.27 21.03
CA SER A 280 26.03 42.99 20.98
C SER A 280 27.00 42.93 22.18
N PRO A 281 26.93 41.85 23.00
CA PRO A 281 25.92 40.78 23.00
C PRO A 281 24.53 41.30 23.34
N LEU A 282 23.49 40.62 22.81
CA LEU A 282 22.08 40.94 23.04
C LEU A 282 21.69 40.95 24.55
N THR A 283 22.47 40.24 25.35
CA THR A 283 22.30 40.11 26.81
C THR A 283 22.98 41.22 27.61
N SER A 284 23.61 42.19 26.93
CA SER A 284 24.14 43.36 27.63
C SER A 284 23.05 44.07 28.45
N THR A 285 23.38 44.42 29.70
CA THR A 285 22.47 45.11 30.63
C THR A 285 22.77 46.61 30.73
N GLU A 286 23.79 47.11 29.98
CA GLU A 286 24.11 48.52 29.96
C GLU A 286 22.99 49.36 29.32
N LYS A 287 22.63 50.46 29.95
CA LYS A 287 21.56 51.34 29.48
C LYS A 287 21.94 51.98 28.14
N ILE A 288 20.98 52.08 27.23
CA ILE A 288 21.12 52.89 26.01
C ILE A 288 20.68 54.32 26.33
N THR A 289 21.50 55.28 25.92
CA THR A 289 21.21 56.70 26.05
C THR A 289 21.36 57.40 24.71
N TYR A 290 20.64 58.48 24.51
CA TYR A 290 20.60 59.25 23.27
C TYR A 290 20.89 60.74 23.60
N LYS A 291 21.65 61.40 22.73
CA LYS A 291 21.96 62.82 22.83
C LYS A 291 21.97 63.47 21.44
N SER A 292 21.28 64.55 21.26
CA SER A 292 21.40 65.40 20.07
C SER A 292 22.48 66.45 20.27
N SER A 293 23.31 66.64 19.24
CA SER A 293 24.30 67.73 19.22
C SER A 293 23.65 69.10 19.08
N ASN A 294 22.46 69.16 18.45
CA ASN A 294 21.66 70.42 18.38
C ASN A 294 20.17 70.11 18.48
N SER A 295 19.60 70.20 19.67
CA SER A 295 18.21 69.89 19.93
C SER A 295 17.22 70.91 19.34
N LYS A 296 17.68 72.06 18.87
CA LYS A 296 16.88 73.07 18.15
C LYS A 296 16.60 72.59 16.71
N VAL A 297 17.51 71.82 16.08
CA VAL A 297 17.33 71.20 14.74
C VAL A 297 16.50 69.93 14.87
N ALA A 298 16.93 68.98 15.70
CA ALA A 298 16.17 67.76 16.00
C ALA A 298 16.45 67.29 17.43
N SER A 299 15.41 67.02 18.21
CA SER A 299 15.51 66.43 19.55
C SER A 299 15.35 64.91 19.50
N VAL A 300 15.87 64.21 20.50
CA VAL A 300 15.68 62.75 20.69
C VAL A 300 15.27 62.48 22.14
N ASN A 301 14.31 61.61 22.36
CA ASN A 301 13.86 61.19 23.69
C ASN A 301 14.58 59.90 24.16
N SER A 302 14.32 59.46 25.39
CA SER A 302 14.90 58.25 25.99
C SER A 302 14.50 56.93 25.31
N LYS A 303 13.47 56.94 24.45
CA LYS A 303 13.02 55.81 23.65
C LYS A 303 13.67 55.79 22.25
N GLY A 304 14.56 56.77 21.96
CA GLY A 304 15.22 56.90 20.66
C GLY A 304 14.36 57.51 19.56
N GLN A 305 13.21 58.10 19.92
CA GLN A 305 12.38 58.84 18.98
C GLN A 305 12.94 60.24 18.74
N ILE A 306 13.29 60.48 17.46
CA ILE A 306 13.77 61.76 16.95
C ILE A 306 12.56 62.56 16.50
N THR A 307 12.54 63.87 16.82
CA THR A 307 11.56 64.85 16.32
C THR A 307 12.31 65.99 15.61
N ALA A 308 12.08 66.12 14.31
CA ALA A 308 12.63 67.17 13.48
C ALA A 308 11.93 68.51 13.77
N LYS A 309 12.69 69.56 14.08
CA LYS A 309 12.14 70.86 14.54
C LYS A 309 12.42 72.03 13.56
N LYS A 310 13.66 72.25 13.20
CA LYS A 310 14.08 73.37 12.35
C LYS A 310 15.02 72.84 11.22
N LYS A 311 14.98 73.42 10.04
CA LYS A 311 15.89 73.17 8.94
C LYS A 311 17.34 73.25 9.42
N GLY A 312 18.15 72.23 9.00
CA GLY A 312 19.56 72.16 9.38
C GLY A 312 20.03 70.71 9.55
N THR A 313 21.23 70.56 10.09
CA THR A 313 21.85 69.22 10.31
C THR A 313 22.25 69.13 11.80
N THR A 314 22.01 67.93 12.38
CA THR A 314 22.44 67.57 13.73
C THR A 314 22.91 66.13 13.79
N ILE A 315 23.67 65.79 14.81
CA ILE A 315 24.13 64.40 15.07
C ILE A 315 23.41 63.87 16.30
N ILE A 316 22.75 62.70 16.16
CA ILE A 316 22.21 61.96 17.28
C ILE A 316 23.23 60.89 17.69
N ALA A 317 23.82 61.03 18.85
CA ALA A 317 24.70 60.07 19.48
C ALA A 317 23.88 59.04 20.26
N VAL A 318 24.12 57.74 19.99
CA VAL A 318 23.53 56.58 20.70
C VAL A 318 24.62 55.88 21.48
N LYS A 319 24.56 55.91 22.79
CA LYS A 319 25.61 55.34 23.67
C LYS A 319 25.09 54.18 24.51
N SER A 320 25.92 53.12 24.67
CA SER A 320 25.68 52.05 25.63
C SER A 320 27.02 51.62 26.25
N GLY A 321 27.20 51.83 27.54
CA GLY A 321 28.48 51.65 28.19
C GLY A 321 29.56 52.55 27.58
N LYS A 322 30.70 51.96 27.18
CA LYS A 322 31.78 52.67 26.50
C LYS A 322 31.60 52.82 24.98
N LYS A 323 30.53 52.24 24.38
CA LYS A 323 30.31 52.27 22.93
C LYS A 323 29.36 53.38 22.54
N THR A 324 29.71 54.09 21.45
CA THR A 324 28.88 55.15 20.86
C THR A 324 28.81 54.95 19.34
N VAL A 325 27.62 55.15 18.78
CA VAL A 325 27.41 55.25 17.33
C VAL A 325 26.63 56.52 17.05
N GLN A 326 26.78 57.07 15.86
CA GLN A 326 26.20 58.35 15.47
C GLN A 326 25.26 58.21 14.28
N CYS A 327 24.19 58.98 14.27
CA CYS A 327 23.26 59.14 13.17
C CYS A 327 23.20 60.64 12.79
N LYS A 328 23.61 60.97 11.57
CA LYS A 328 23.49 62.32 10.99
C LYS A 328 22.04 62.56 10.57
N VAL A 329 21.38 63.50 11.15
CA VAL A 329 19.98 63.88 10.84
C VAL A 329 19.98 65.21 10.11
N THR A 330 19.46 65.23 8.89
CA THR A 330 19.24 66.41 8.09
C THR A 330 17.76 66.71 8.02
N VAL A 331 17.36 67.91 8.47
CA VAL A 331 15.97 68.41 8.42
C VAL A 331 15.84 69.39 7.26
N LYS A 332 14.91 69.09 6.36
CA LYS A 332 14.55 69.96 5.22
C LYS A 332 13.49 70.99 5.60
#